data_11e0e4f03dd29d6edc11bd9f6e5fb2f5
#
_entry.id   11e0e4f03dd29d6edc11bd9f6e5fb2f5
#
_cell.length_a   1.000
_cell.length_b   1.000
_cell.length_c   1.000
_cell.angle_alpha   90.00
_cell.angle_beta   90.00
_cell.angle_gamma   90.00
#
_symmetry.space_group_name_H-M   'P 1'
#
loop_
_entity.id
_entity.type
_entity.pdbx_description
1 polymer ?
#
loop_
_entity_poly.entity_id
_entity_poly.type
_entity_poly.pdbx_seq_one_letter_code
_entity_poly.pdbx_strand_id
1 'polypeptide(L)'
;MRRLTEVTGLVPVEYPTTRQVGATPEARAADINDAFADPRIRGILAVTGGEDQITVIPHLDAELARADPKPFLGTSDNTNLHHWLWGSASRVSTADPPRSISVPGRAWTISTPDPCGRPY
;
A
#
# COMPACT_ATOMS: atom_id res chain seq x y z
N MET A 1 8.32 -14.91 0.61
CA MET A 1 8.27 -14.21 -0.69
C MET A 1 8.04 -15.15 -1.87
N ARG A 2 8.79 -16.24 -2.01
CA ARG A 2 8.64 -17.22 -3.12
C ARG A 2 7.19 -17.71 -3.29
N ARG A 3 6.50 -18.02 -2.18
CA ARG A 3 5.11 -18.49 -2.21
C ARG A 3 4.12 -17.42 -2.70
N LEU A 4 4.38 -16.15 -2.42
CA LEU A 4 3.58 -15.06 -2.94
C LEU A 4 3.65 -15.00 -4.47
N THR A 5 4.86 -15.08 -5.01
CA THR A 5 5.08 -15.09 -6.46
C THR A 5 4.43 -16.31 -7.13
N GLU A 6 4.54 -17.48 -6.51
CA GLU A 6 3.96 -18.72 -7.04
C GLU A 6 2.43 -18.67 -7.12
N VAL A 7 1.80 -18.00 -6.16
CA VAL A 7 0.32 -17.93 -6.07
C VAL A 7 -0.24 -16.77 -6.89
N THR A 8 0.43 -15.62 -6.89
CA THR A 8 -0.11 -14.38 -7.46
C THR A 8 0.52 -14.00 -8.80
N GLY A 9 1.65 -14.55 -9.15
CA GLY A 9 2.44 -14.13 -10.31
C GLY A 9 3.13 -12.76 -10.13
N LEU A 10 2.98 -12.12 -8.96
CA LEU A 10 3.58 -10.83 -8.66
C LEU A 10 5.03 -10.99 -8.24
N VAL A 11 5.87 -10.06 -8.67
CA VAL A 11 7.27 -10.00 -8.26
C VAL A 11 7.39 -9.10 -7.03
N PRO A 12 7.82 -9.63 -5.87
CA PRO A 12 8.01 -8.81 -4.68
C PRO A 12 9.22 -7.88 -4.86
N VAL A 13 9.03 -6.62 -4.52
CA VAL A 13 10.08 -5.60 -4.46
C VAL A 13 10.30 -5.25 -2.99
N GLU A 14 11.51 -5.45 -2.50
CA GLU A 14 11.88 -5.09 -1.13
C GLU A 14 12.45 -3.68 -1.11
N TYR A 15 11.89 -2.84 -0.24
CA TYR A 15 12.39 -1.49 0.01
C TYR A 15 13.49 -1.51 1.09
N PRO A 16 14.32 -0.47 1.19
CA PRO A 16 15.47 -0.45 2.09
C PRO A 16 15.17 -0.83 3.53
N THR A 17 14.04 -0.39 4.09
CA THR A 17 13.70 -0.68 5.49
C THR A 17 13.09 -2.06 5.70
N THR A 18 12.76 -2.80 4.67
CA THR A 18 12.10 -4.12 4.76
C THR A 18 12.86 -5.09 5.67
N ARG A 19 14.19 -5.01 5.68
CA ARG A 19 15.06 -5.88 6.48
C ARG A 19 15.79 -5.16 7.62
N GLN A 20 15.42 -3.90 7.89
CA GLN A 20 16.04 -3.13 8.95
C GLN A 20 15.22 -3.20 10.23
N VAL A 21 15.83 -3.73 11.28
CA VAL A 21 15.26 -3.62 12.63
C VAL A 21 15.56 -2.22 13.16
N GLY A 22 14.54 -1.54 13.68
CA GLY A 22 14.68 -0.20 14.24
C GLY A 22 14.92 0.91 13.22
N ALA A 23 14.47 0.72 11.97
CA ALA A 23 14.47 1.81 10.99
C ALA A 23 13.66 3.01 11.50
N THR A 24 14.16 4.22 11.23
CA THR A 24 13.49 5.45 11.66
C THR A 24 12.11 5.61 11.03
N PRO A 25 11.17 6.32 11.68
CA PRO A 25 9.86 6.63 11.10
C PRO A 25 9.96 7.31 9.73
N GLU A 26 10.91 8.24 9.57
CA GLU A 26 11.15 8.95 8.32
C GLU A 26 11.61 8.00 7.20
N ALA A 27 12.52 7.08 7.50
CA ALA A 27 13.00 6.11 6.53
C ALA A 27 11.89 5.15 6.08
N ARG A 28 11.07 4.69 7.03
CA ARG A 28 9.91 3.83 6.73
C ARG A 28 8.86 4.57 5.89
N ALA A 29 8.61 5.84 6.22
CA ALA A 29 7.69 6.67 5.44
C ALA A 29 8.22 6.92 4.03
N ALA A 30 9.51 7.14 3.86
CA ALA A 30 10.13 7.29 2.54
C ALA A 30 9.88 6.06 1.66
N ASP A 31 10.06 4.85 2.19
CA ASP A 31 9.79 3.62 1.46
C ASP A 31 8.32 3.50 1.04
N ILE A 32 7.38 3.89 1.92
CA ILE A 32 5.94 3.88 1.61
C ILE A 32 5.61 4.91 0.54
N ASN A 33 6.14 6.12 0.67
CA ASN A 33 5.94 7.18 -0.32
C ASN A 33 6.49 6.78 -1.69
N ASP A 34 7.69 6.19 -1.73
CA ASP A 34 8.30 5.70 -2.97
C ASP A 34 7.46 4.59 -3.60
N ALA A 35 6.90 3.69 -2.78
CA ALA A 35 6.01 2.65 -3.26
C ALA A 35 4.72 3.21 -3.87
N PHE A 36 4.15 4.27 -3.30
CA PHE A 36 3.00 4.95 -3.89
C PHE A 36 3.36 5.72 -5.16
N ALA A 37 4.54 6.31 -5.22
CA ALA A 37 5.01 7.07 -6.37
C ALA A 37 5.36 6.20 -7.58
N ASP A 38 5.76 4.94 -7.37
CA ASP A 38 6.16 4.05 -8.45
C ASP A 38 4.94 3.38 -9.13
N PRO A 39 4.65 3.70 -10.40
CA PRO A 39 3.50 3.13 -11.10
C PRO A 39 3.62 1.62 -11.37
N ARG A 40 4.81 1.04 -11.23
CA ARG A 40 5.04 -0.41 -11.39
C ARG A 40 4.62 -1.20 -10.15
N ILE A 41 4.57 -0.55 -8.99
CA ILE A 41 4.11 -1.15 -7.75
C ILE A 41 2.59 -1.22 -7.77
N ARG A 42 2.04 -2.41 -7.57
CA ARG A 42 0.61 -2.71 -7.69
C ARG A 42 -0.10 -2.83 -6.35
N GLY A 43 0.67 -2.99 -5.30
CA GLY A 43 0.17 -3.08 -3.95
C GLY A 43 1.31 -3.07 -2.95
N ILE A 44 0.99 -2.79 -1.71
CA ILE A 44 1.96 -2.68 -0.63
C ILE A 44 1.62 -3.72 0.44
N LEU A 45 2.60 -4.54 0.79
CA LEU A 45 2.48 -5.55 1.83
C LEU A 45 3.43 -5.22 2.98
N ALA A 46 2.88 -4.97 4.15
CA ALA A 46 3.69 -4.82 5.35
C ALA A 46 4.25 -6.18 5.79
N VAL A 47 5.54 -6.22 6.11
CA VAL A 47 6.22 -7.46 6.51
C VAL A 47 5.75 -7.93 7.87
N THR A 48 5.53 -6.99 8.79
CA THR A 48 5.08 -7.25 10.16
C THR A 48 4.30 -6.05 10.70
N GLY A 49 3.69 -6.21 11.84
CA GLY A 49 3.18 -5.12 12.65
C GLY A 49 4.32 -4.36 13.34
N GLY A 50 4.03 -3.75 14.47
CA GLY A 50 5.00 -2.98 15.25
C GLY A 50 4.31 -2.40 16.47
N GLU A 51 4.88 -1.34 17.02
CA GLU A 51 4.32 -0.63 18.18
C GLU A 51 4.32 0.89 17.99
N ASP A 52 4.93 1.39 16.92
CA ASP A 52 5.19 2.80 16.72
C ASP A 52 4.81 3.31 15.32
N GLN A 53 3.95 2.60 14.62
CA GLN A 53 3.54 2.95 13.26
C GLN A 53 2.86 4.32 13.18
N ILE A 54 2.26 4.75 14.28
CA ILE A 54 1.68 6.10 14.38
C ILE A 54 2.72 7.20 14.14
N THR A 55 3.99 6.95 14.45
CA THR A 55 5.07 7.92 14.24
C THR A 55 5.48 8.08 12.78
N VAL A 56 5.12 7.12 11.94
CA VAL A 56 5.36 7.16 10.48
C VAL A 56 4.35 8.09 9.79
N ILE A 57 3.13 8.17 10.31
CA ILE A 57 2.01 8.89 9.69
C ILE A 57 2.33 10.34 9.33
N PRO A 58 2.97 11.16 10.20
CA PRO A 58 3.27 12.57 9.88
C PRO A 58 4.19 12.76 8.67
N HIS A 59 4.95 11.72 8.30
CA HIS A 59 5.93 11.76 7.21
C HIS A 59 5.38 11.22 5.88
N LEU A 60 4.13 10.76 5.85
CA LEU A 60 3.49 10.22 4.66
C LEU A 60 2.92 11.33 3.77
N ASP A 61 3.07 11.14 2.47
CA ASP A 61 2.53 12.05 1.46
C ASP A 61 1.17 11.56 0.96
N ALA A 62 0.12 12.25 1.38
CA ALA A 62 -1.25 11.91 0.99
C ALA A 62 -1.52 12.14 -0.51
N GLU A 63 -0.82 13.06 -1.15
CA GLU A 63 -1.00 13.32 -2.58
C GLU A 63 -0.51 12.15 -3.43
N LEU A 64 0.59 11.52 -3.04
CA LEU A 64 1.08 10.31 -3.71
C LEU A 64 0.06 9.17 -3.60
N ALA A 65 -0.50 8.97 -2.42
CA ALA A 65 -1.51 7.94 -2.20
C ALA A 65 -2.81 8.21 -2.98
N ARG A 66 -3.20 9.47 -3.16
CA ARG A 66 -4.37 9.86 -3.95
C ARG A 66 -4.13 9.77 -5.45
N ALA A 67 -2.92 10.11 -5.90
CA ALA A 67 -2.58 10.14 -7.33
C ALA A 67 -2.61 8.73 -7.94
N ASP A 68 -2.17 7.73 -7.20
CA ASP A 68 -2.19 6.32 -7.64
C ASP A 68 -2.54 5.41 -6.44
N PRO A 69 -3.82 5.29 -6.08
CA PRO A 69 -4.25 4.47 -4.97
C PRO A 69 -3.84 3.00 -5.15
N LYS A 70 -3.26 2.43 -4.10
CA LYS A 70 -2.80 1.03 -4.09
C LYS A 70 -3.39 0.29 -2.90
N PRO A 71 -3.75 -0.98 -3.07
CA PRO A 71 -4.12 -1.81 -1.93
C PRO A 71 -2.94 -1.93 -0.96
N PHE A 72 -3.26 -1.76 0.31
CA PHE A 72 -2.32 -1.95 1.41
C PHE A 72 -2.78 -3.13 2.26
N LEU A 73 -1.89 -4.08 2.47
CA LEU A 73 -2.13 -5.25 3.30
C LEU A 73 -1.18 -5.24 4.50
N GLY A 74 -1.74 -5.16 5.68
CA GLY A 74 -1.02 -5.19 6.94
C GLY A 74 -1.96 -5.44 8.10
N THR A 75 -1.42 -5.93 9.19
CA THR A 75 -2.18 -6.28 10.39
C THR A 75 -1.60 -5.59 11.62
N SER A 76 -2.30 -5.69 12.78
CA SER A 76 -1.86 -5.15 14.05
C SER A 76 -1.64 -3.63 13.98
N ASP A 77 -0.47 -3.13 14.33
CA ASP A 77 -0.12 -1.71 14.34
C ASP A 77 -0.25 -1.01 12.97
N ASN A 78 -0.21 -1.79 11.88
CA ASN A 78 -0.48 -1.26 10.53
C ASN A 78 -1.92 -0.72 10.37
N THR A 79 -2.80 -0.93 11.32
CA THR A 79 -4.12 -0.31 11.39
C THR A 79 -4.03 1.22 11.34
N ASN A 80 -2.97 1.81 11.89
CA ASN A 80 -2.72 3.24 11.77
C ASN A 80 -2.60 3.70 10.31
N LEU A 81 -1.92 2.91 9.46
CA LEU A 81 -1.83 3.17 8.02
C LEU A 81 -3.17 3.01 7.31
N HIS A 82 -3.97 2.02 7.69
CA HIS A 82 -5.32 1.86 7.15
C HIS A 82 -6.19 3.09 7.45
N HIS A 83 -6.16 3.59 8.68
CA HIS A 83 -6.88 4.79 9.08
C HIS A 83 -6.40 6.03 8.32
N TRP A 84 -5.10 6.18 8.16
CA TRP A 84 -4.53 7.29 7.40
C TRP A 84 -4.94 7.23 5.92
N LEU A 85 -4.85 6.06 5.29
CA LEU A 85 -5.28 5.85 3.90
C LEU A 85 -6.77 6.16 3.73
N TRP A 86 -7.61 5.70 4.65
CA TRP A 86 -9.03 6.02 4.65
C TRP A 86 -9.27 7.53 4.75
N GLY A 87 -8.64 8.21 5.69
CA GLY A 87 -8.74 9.66 5.85
C GLY A 87 -8.19 10.43 4.66
N SER A 88 -7.15 9.93 4.03
CA SER A 88 -6.56 10.54 2.83
C SER A 88 -7.49 10.44 1.62
N ALA A 89 -8.19 9.33 1.46
CA ALA A 89 -9.20 9.14 0.42
C ALA A 89 -10.42 10.06 0.64
N SER A 90 -10.81 10.29 1.90
CA SER A 90 -11.98 11.11 2.25
C SER A 90 -11.76 12.61 2.09
N ARG A 91 -10.53 13.07 1.96
CA ARG A 91 -10.17 14.48 1.76
C ARG A 91 -10.22 14.93 0.30
N VAL A 92 -10.88 14.19 -0.55
CA VAL A 92 -11.19 14.66 -1.90
C VAL A 92 -12.12 15.86 -1.77
N SER A 93 -11.68 17.00 -2.31
CA SER A 93 -12.45 18.23 -2.35
C SER A 93 -13.86 17.96 -2.87
N THR A 94 -14.84 18.62 -2.26
CA THR A 94 -16.25 18.58 -2.65
C THR A 94 -16.51 19.05 -4.10
N ALA A 95 -15.49 19.43 -4.84
CA ALA A 95 -15.59 19.83 -6.24
C ALA A 95 -15.46 18.68 -7.24
N ASP A 96 -14.87 17.54 -6.82
CA ASP A 96 -14.82 16.34 -7.65
C ASP A 96 -15.74 15.26 -7.05
N PRO A 97 -16.58 14.61 -7.86
CA PRO A 97 -17.32 13.46 -7.37
C PRO A 97 -16.31 12.44 -6.82
N PRO A 98 -16.65 11.75 -5.73
CA PRO A 98 -15.76 10.74 -5.19
C PRO A 98 -15.40 9.80 -6.33
N ARG A 99 -14.18 9.86 -6.79
CA ARG A 99 -13.63 8.78 -7.58
C ARG A 99 -13.70 7.60 -6.64
N SER A 100 -14.72 6.79 -6.87
CA SER A 100 -14.79 5.51 -6.19
C SER A 100 -13.38 4.93 -6.23
N ILE A 101 -12.89 4.42 -5.11
CA ILE A 101 -11.70 3.59 -5.07
C ILE A 101 -12.10 2.26 -5.73
N SER A 102 -12.68 2.39 -6.87
CA SER A 102 -12.81 1.39 -7.89
C SER A 102 -11.44 1.36 -8.51
N VAL A 103 -10.60 0.48 -8.04
CA VAL A 103 -9.36 0.13 -8.71
C VAL A 103 -9.77 -0.71 -9.91
N PRO A 104 -9.99 -0.11 -11.09
CA PRO A 104 -10.48 -0.88 -12.23
C PRO A 104 -9.38 -1.84 -12.63
N GLY A 105 -9.57 -3.12 -12.38
CA GLY A 105 -8.71 -4.20 -12.86
C GLY A 105 -7.27 -4.16 -12.35
N ARG A 106 -7.00 -3.46 -11.24
CA ARG A 106 -5.66 -3.26 -10.70
C ARG A 106 -5.52 -3.64 -9.24
N ALA A 107 -6.57 -4.17 -8.63
CA ALA A 107 -6.44 -4.74 -7.31
C ALA A 107 -5.62 -6.02 -7.43
N TRP A 108 -4.40 -6.04 -6.87
CA TRP A 108 -4.02 -7.32 -6.40
C TRP A 108 -4.72 -7.53 -5.07
N THR A 109 -5.64 -8.33 -5.11
CA THR A 109 -6.05 -9.10 -3.99
C THR A 109 -5.16 -10.34 -3.98
N ILE A 110 -4.87 -10.88 -2.81
CA ILE A 110 -4.58 -12.30 -2.68
C ILE A 110 -5.94 -12.95 -3.04
N SER A 111 -6.35 -12.83 -4.26
CA SER A 111 -7.57 -13.40 -4.76
C SER A 111 -7.21 -14.51 -5.71
N THR A 112 -7.91 -15.59 -5.55
CA THR A 112 -8.03 -16.63 -6.55
C THR A 112 -8.06 -16.01 -7.95
N PRO A 113 -7.36 -16.60 -8.91
CA PRO A 113 -7.46 -16.17 -10.30
C PRO A 113 -8.92 -16.04 -10.70
N ASP A 114 -9.23 -15.01 -11.50
CA ASP A 114 -10.51 -14.89 -12.17
C ASP A 114 -10.86 -16.27 -12.76
N PRO A 115 -12.05 -16.80 -12.48
CA PRO A 115 -12.47 -18.08 -13.04
C PRO A 115 -12.42 -18.11 -14.57
N CYS A 116 -12.29 -16.96 -15.23
CA CYS A 116 -12.09 -16.84 -16.67
C CYS A 116 -10.62 -16.77 -17.10
N GLY A 117 -9.65 -16.83 -16.17
CA GLY A 117 -8.21 -16.83 -16.47
C GLY A 117 -7.66 -15.52 -17.03
N ARG A 118 -8.36 -14.40 -16.84
CA ARG A 118 -7.88 -13.08 -17.29
C ARG A 118 -6.92 -12.50 -16.28
N PRO A 119 -5.75 -11.96 -16.72
CA PRO A 119 -4.88 -11.18 -15.84
C PRO A 119 -5.58 -9.88 -15.44
N TYR A 120 -5.51 -9.57 -14.17
CA TYR A 120 -5.95 -8.28 -13.65
C TYR A 120 -4.99 -7.17 -14.07
#